data_af8429c2208cda80d2807d44f123cf93
#
_entry.id   af8429c2208cda80d2807d44f123cf93
#
_cell.length_a   1.000
_cell.length_b   1.000
_cell.length_c   1.000
_cell.angle_alpha   90.00
_cell.angle_beta   90.00
_cell.angle_gamma   90.00
#
_symmetry.space_group_name_H-M   'P 1'
#
loop_
_entity.id
_entity.type
_entity.pdbx_description
1 polymer ?
#
loop_
_entity_poly.entity_id
_entity_poly.type
_entity_poly.pdbx_seq_one_letter_code
_entity_poly.pdbx_strand_id
1 'polypeptide(L)'
;MKNNIPGNLFNKMFNDRDIRVAITRESHLYFFNFYFAHYVKYETAPFQKEIFSLTEDKNVKNLFVVAFRGSGKSTLLTMSYPIWAILGVKEKKFVLILCQTRTQAKQHMMNLKRELESNELLRNDLGPFQEETDEWGASSLVFSNTNARVTAASSEQSIRGIRHHQYRPDLIICDDIEDMASVKTRESRDKTHAWLRGEVIPAGDRDTQLIVVGNLLHEDSLMMRLKQDVEEKLLDAEFRAYPLINSEGKIAWLGKYPNEGYIEMEKRKVGNEIAWQREYLLRIVSDAGRAVQPEWLQYYDGIPYDENSFVGYWVGVDLAISQNESADNTAMVVLKVYSIGNERKAFVLPYPINQRLTFPEQVQQIKILAGSLKSDRTPRIYIEKVSYQEALIQQLKKDGLWVEGITPHGDKRERLIMTSMAIQNGHILFPRKGCEELIGQLTGFGVEKHDDLADAFSLVTNQFILFMNLPTPGISFI
;
A
#
# COMPACT_ATOMS: atom_id res chain seq x y z
N MET A 1 15.40 -33.53 -3.60
CA MET A 1 14.63 -34.48 -2.79
C MET A 1 15.48 -35.31 -1.80
N LYS A 2 16.64 -35.80 -2.18
CA LYS A 2 17.41 -36.77 -1.34
C LYS A 2 17.95 -36.21 -0.01
N ASN A 3 18.04 -34.91 0.19
CA ASN A 3 18.78 -34.35 1.36
C ASN A 3 17.94 -34.08 2.61
N ASN A 4 16.64 -34.34 2.63
CA ASN A 4 15.76 -34.01 3.75
C ASN A 4 15.00 -35.21 4.33
N ILE A 5 15.07 -36.40 3.73
CA ILE A 5 14.42 -37.61 4.19
C ILE A 5 15.51 -38.69 4.35
N PRO A 6 15.54 -39.42 5.46
CA PRO A 6 16.41 -40.60 5.57
C PRO A 6 16.21 -41.53 4.38
N GLY A 7 17.28 -41.96 3.72
CA GLY A 7 17.20 -42.65 2.43
C GLY A 7 16.34 -43.93 2.45
N ASN A 8 16.28 -44.62 3.58
CA ASN A 8 15.41 -45.77 3.80
C ASN A 8 13.91 -45.38 3.87
N LEU A 9 13.59 -44.25 4.46
CA LEU A 9 12.21 -43.74 4.55
C LEU A 9 11.76 -43.23 3.19
N PHE A 10 12.62 -42.51 2.45
CA PHE A 10 12.32 -42.04 1.08
C PHE A 10 11.97 -43.22 0.14
N ASN A 11 12.76 -44.28 0.16
CA ASN A 11 12.50 -45.46 -0.66
C ASN A 11 11.20 -46.17 -0.26
N LYS A 12 10.85 -46.26 1.03
CA LYS A 12 9.58 -46.79 1.50
C LYS A 12 8.40 -45.93 1.01
N MET A 13 8.47 -44.61 1.20
CA MET A 13 7.42 -43.67 0.73
C MET A 13 7.23 -43.76 -0.79
N PHE A 14 8.31 -43.96 -1.54
CA PHE A 14 8.24 -44.02 -3.00
C PHE A 14 7.55 -45.29 -3.49
N ASN A 15 7.80 -46.41 -2.85
CA ASN A 15 7.35 -47.74 -3.29
C ASN A 15 6.06 -48.22 -2.62
N ASP A 16 5.71 -47.67 -1.47
CA ASP A 16 4.54 -48.08 -0.69
C ASP A 16 3.50 -46.95 -0.66
N ARG A 17 2.35 -47.21 -1.28
CA ARG A 17 1.24 -46.24 -1.38
C ARG A 17 0.72 -45.87 0.02
N ASP A 18 0.48 -46.81 0.89
CA ASP A 18 -0.16 -46.57 2.19
C ASP A 18 0.75 -45.76 3.11
N ILE A 19 2.05 -46.06 3.09
CA ILE A 19 3.06 -45.21 3.81
C ILE A 19 3.12 -43.82 3.22
N ARG A 20 3.12 -43.68 1.88
CA ARG A 20 3.15 -42.40 1.21
C ARG A 20 1.92 -41.57 1.56
N VAL A 21 0.73 -42.13 1.46
CA VAL A 21 -0.53 -41.48 1.80
C VAL A 21 -0.55 -41.04 3.28
N ALA A 22 -0.15 -41.94 4.20
CA ALA A 22 -0.12 -41.60 5.62
C ALA A 22 0.78 -40.38 5.91
N ILE A 23 2.00 -40.38 5.37
CA ILE A 23 2.96 -39.28 5.61
C ILE A 23 2.57 -38.00 4.90
N THR A 24 2.08 -38.07 3.66
CA THR A 24 1.68 -36.88 2.90
C THR A 24 0.40 -36.24 3.44
N ARG A 25 -0.49 -37.00 4.05
CA ARG A 25 -1.66 -36.43 4.75
C ARG A 25 -1.27 -35.62 5.98
N GLU A 26 -0.25 -36.06 6.72
CA GLU A 26 0.23 -35.37 7.93
C GLU A 26 1.07 -34.12 7.62
N SER A 27 1.79 -34.11 6.49
CA SER A 27 2.74 -33.05 6.17
C SER A 27 2.51 -32.43 4.80
N HIS A 28 2.26 -31.12 4.77
CA HIS A 28 2.17 -30.32 3.55
C HIS A 28 3.49 -30.32 2.78
N LEU A 29 4.64 -30.29 3.48
CA LEU A 29 5.95 -30.38 2.84
C LEU A 29 6.11 -31.68 2.05
N TYR A 30 5.77 -32.83 2.66
CA TYR A 30 5.85 -34.11 1.96
C TYR A 30 4.78 -34.23 0.86
N PHE A 31 3.57 -33.75 1.11
CA PHE A 31 2.53 -33.68 0.11
C PHE A 31 3.00 -32.94 -1.15
N PHE A 32 3.60 -31.75 -0.96
CA PHE A 32 4.14 -30.96 -2.06
C PHE A 32 5.26 -31.69 -2.79
N ASN A 33 6.22 -32.24 -2.07
CA ASN A 33 7.37 -32.89 -2.67
C ASN A 33 7.03 -34.18 -3.44
N PHE A 34 5.95 -34.89 -3.07
CA PHE A 34 5.51 -36.08 -3.80
C PHE A 34 4.56 -35.75 -4.94
N TYR A 35 3.50 -35.02 -4.67
CA TYR A 35 2.45 -34.79 -5.68
C TYR A 35 2.70 -33.57 -6.56
N PHE A 36 3.48 -32.63 -6.11
CA PHE A 36 3.85 -31.41 -6.87
C PHE A 36 5.34 -31.38 -7.27
N ALA A 37 6.00 -32.53 -7.33
CA ALA A 37 7.42 -32.67 -7.66
C ALA A 37 7.79 -31.97 -9.00
N HIS A 38 6.90 -31.94 -9.95
CA HIS A 38 7.08 -31.31 -11.26
C HIS A 38 7.20 -29.78 -11.20
N TYR A 39 6.81 -29.13 -10.10
CA TYR A 39 7.06 -27.71 -9.83
C TYR A 39 8.44 -27.47 -9.16
N VAL A 40 9.06 -28.50 -8.63
CA VAL A 40 10.32 -28.39 -7.88
C VAL A 40 11.51 -28.39 -8.86
N LYS A 41 11.87 -27.20 -9.35
CA LYS A 41 13.03 -27.02 -10.25
C LYS A 41 14.34 -26.81 -9.48
N TYR A 42 14.26 -26.36 -8.26
CA TYR A 42 15.40 -26.01 -7.42
C TYR A 42 15.21 -26.60 -6.02
N GLU A 43 16.29 -26.73 -5.27
CA GLU A 43 16.21 -27.19 -3.87
C GLU A 43 15.30 -26.26 -3.06
N THR A 44 14.47 -26.87 -2.21
CA THR A 44 13.52 -26.12 -1.36
C THR A 44 14.27 -25.21 -0.39
N ALA A 45 14.01 -23.93 -0.47
CA ALA A 45 14.66 -22.91 0.35
C ALA A 45 14.22 -22.95 1.82
N PRO A 46 15.05 -22.44 2.75
CA PRO A 46 14.67 -22.35 4.17
C PRO A 46 13.34 -21.63 4.41
N PHE A 47 13.08 -20.52 3.74
CA PHE A 47 11.82 -19.78 3.87
C PHE A 47 10.61 -20.58 3.38
N GLN A 48 10.77 -21.40 2.35
CA GLN A 48 9.69 -22.29 1.87
C GLN A 48 9.39 -23.39 2.88
N LYS A 49 10.43 -23.94 3.54
CA LYS A 49 10.27 -24.91 4.64
C LYS A 49 9.52 -24.27 5.82
N GLU A 50 9.83 -23.01 6.15
CA GLU A 50 9.10 -22.25 7.16
C GLU A 50 7.63 -22.07 6.78
N ILE A 51 7.32 -21.71 5.51
CA ILE A 51 5.94 -21.61 5.03
C ILE A 51 5.19 -22.93 5.20
N PHE A 52 5.81 -24.07 4.84
CA PHE A 52 5.20 -25.38 5.07
C PHE A 52 4.92 -25.63 6.55
N SER A 53 5.89 -25.36 7.43
CA SER A 53 5.72 -25.48 8.88
C SER A 53 4.56 -24.64 9.41
N LEU A 54 4.45 -23.38 8.97
CA LEU A 54 3.35 -22.49 9.35
C LEU A 54 1.99 -22.97 8.84
N THR A 55 1.93 -23.58 7.65
CA THR A 55 0.67 -24.16 7.13
C THR A 55 0.28 -25.44 7.87
N GLU A 56 1.24 -26.20 8.39
CA GLU A 56 1.01 -27.41 9.17
C GLU A 56 0.60 -27.12 10.63
N ASP A 57 1.09 -26.01 11.21
CA ASP A 57 0.81 -25.64 12.60
C ASP A 57 -0.68 -25.35 12.80
N LYS A 58 -1.28 -26.05 13.78
CA LYS A 58 -2.69 -25.87 14.16
C LYS A 58 -2.96 -24.60 14.95
N ASN A 59 -1.93 -24.01 15.55
CA ASN A 59 -2.04 -22.77 16.31
C ASN A 59 -2.05 -21.52 15.41
N VAL A 60 -1.54 -21.64 14.17
CA VAL A 60 -1.54 -20.53 13.20
C VAL A 60 -2.90 -20.45 12.55
N LYS A 61 -3.77 -19.58 13.08
CA LYS A 61 -5.10 -19.31 12.51
C LYS A 61 -5.02 -18.42 11.27
N ASN A 62 -4.29 -17.31 11.36
CA ASN A 62 -4.14 -16.38 10.26
C ASN A 62 -2.67 -16.26 9.87
N LEU A 63 -2.40 -16.28 8.56
CA LEU A 63 -1.04 -16.23 8.01
C LEU A 63 -0.96 -15.20 6.88
N PHE A 64 -0.14 -14.18 7.05
CA PHE A 64 0.09 -13.15 6.05
C PHE A 64 1.52 -13.27 5.53
N VAL A 65 1.65 -13.51 4.22
CA VAL A 65 2.93 -13.81 3.59
C VAL A 65 3.24 -12.82 2.48
N VAL A 66 4.35 -12.14 2.63
CA VAL A 66 4.98 -11.36 1.56
C VAL A 66 6.28 -12.04 1.16
N ALA A 67 6.47 -12.33 -0.11
CA ALA A 67 7.70 -12.96 -0.57
C ALA A 67 8.10 -12.42 -1.95
N PHE A 68 9.40 -12.39 -2.21
CA PHE A 68 9.96 -11.86 -3.45
C PHE A 68 9.36 -12.54 -4.70
N ARG A 69 9.39 -11.82 -5.83
CA ARG A 69 8.84 -12.30 -7.10
C ARG A 69 9.52 -13.59 -7.57
N GLY A 70 8.71 -14.60 -7.91
CA GLY A 70 9.21 -15.91 -8.30
C GLY A 70 9.72 -16.78 -7.14
N SER A 71 9.34 -16.48 -5.90
CA SER A 71 9.57 -17.28 -4.68
C SER A 71 8.78 -18.59 -4.64
N GLY A 72 7.71 -18.71 -5.44
CA GLY A 72 6.79 -19.84 -5.44
C GLY A 72 5.63 -19.71 -4.45
N LYS A 73 5.43 -18.54 -3.82
CA LYS A 73 4.41 -18.33 -2.79
C LYS A 73 3.00 -18.79 -3.20
N SER A 74 2.53 -18.42 -4.40
CA SER A 74 1.20 -18.84 -4.89
C SER A 74 1.13 -20.35 -5.20
N THR A 75 2.23 -20.95 -5.67
CA THR A 75 2.30 -22.40 -5.88
C THR A 75 2.18 -23.15 -4.55
N LEU A 76 2.80 -22.65 -3.48
CA LEU A 76 2.73 -23.26 -2.16
C LEU A 76 1.37 -23.00 -1.49
N LEU A 77 0.92 -21.75 -1.44
CA LEU A 77 -0.21 -21.33 -0.61
C LEU A 77 -1.56 -21.31 -1.34
N THR A 78 -1.58 -21.06 -2.66
CA THR A 78 -2.84 -20.93 -3.41
C THR A 78 -3.14 -22.16 -4.28
N MET A 79 -2.13 -23.02 -4.56
CA MET A 79 -2.32 -24.21 -5.34
C MET A 79 -2.18 -25.49 -4.52
N SER A 80 -1.03 -25.80 -3.91
CA SER A 80 -0.86 -27.06 -3.19
C SER A 80 -1.57 -27.09 -1.84
N TYR A 81 -1.54 -25.95 -1.10
CA TYR A 81 -2.13 -25.88 0.24
C TYR A 81 -3.65 -26.15 0.26
N PRO A 82 -4.48 -25.55 -0.61
CA PRO A 82 -5.92 -25.86 -0.66
C PRO A 82 -6.21 -27.36 -0.81
N ILE A 83 -5.47 -28.02 -1.70
CA ILE A 83 -5.66 -29.46 -1.97
C ILE A 83 -5.23 -30.26 -0.74
N TRP A 84 -4.06 -29.96 -0.15
CA TRP A 84 -3.62 -30.61 1.07
C TRP A 84 -4.55 -30.34 2.26
N ALA A 85 -5.05 -29.12 2.41
CA ALA A 85 -5.96 -28.77 3.49
C ALA A 85 -7.29 -29.55 3.45
N ILE A 86 -7.72 -29.96 2.25
CA ILE A 86 -8.91 -30.81 2.04
C ILE A 86 -8.57 -32.30 2.24
N LEU A 87 -7.50 -32.79 1.61
CA LEU A 87 -7.18 -34.22 1.54
C LEU A 87 -6.31 -34.72 2.70
N GLY A 88 -5.63 -33.81 3.40
CA GLY A 88 -4.79 -34.08 4.57
C GLY A 88 -5.55 -34.02 5.90
N VAL A 89 -4.80 -33.91 7.00
CA VAL A 89 -5.33 -33.93 8.38
C VAL A 89 -6.17 -32.71 8.77
N LYS A 90 -6.15 -31.65 7.99
CA LYS A 90 -6.99 -30.45 8.27
C LYS A 90 -8.45 -30.63 7.87
N GLU A 91 -8.71 -31.53 6.93
CA GLU A 91 -10.05 -31.93 6.46
C GLU A 91 -11.02 -30.76 6.19
N LYS A 92 -10.49 -29.68 5.61
CA LYS A 92 -11.25 -28.48 5.28
C LYS A 92 -12.41 -28.80 4.35
N LYS A 93 -13.58 -28.19 4.59
CA LYS A 93 -14.81 -28.48 3.84
C LYS A 93 -15.15 -27.41 2.82
N PHE A 94 -14.76 -26.16 3.06
CA PHE A 94 -15.01 -25.11 2.10
C PHE A 94 -13.84 -24.12 2.01
N VAL A 95 -13.10 -24.21 0.94
CA VAL A 95 -11.98 -23.29 0.62
C VAL A 95 -12.45 -22.19 -0.31
N LEU A 96 -12.27 -20.94 0.08
CA LEU A 96 -12.55 -19.77 -0.74
C LEU A 96 -11.24 -19.10 -1.14
N ILE A 97 -10.96 -19.03 -2.45
CA ILE A 97 -9.79 -18.33 -3.00
C ILE A 97 -10.26 -17.00 -3.56
N LEU A 98 -9.64 -15.91 -3.12
CA LEU A 98 -9.96 -14.55 -3.52
C LEU A 98 -8.76 -13.93 -4.25
N CYS A 99 -9.02 -13.33 -5.41
CA CYS A 99 -8.02 -12.64 -6.22
C CYS A 99 -8.53 -11.25 -6.56
N GLN A 100 -7.67 -10.39 -7.10
CA GLN A 100 -8.09 -9.06 -7.54
C GLN A 100 -9.10 -9.16 -8.70
N THR A 101 -8.81 -9.97 -9.73
CA THR A 101 -9.61 -10.03 -10.95
C THR A 101 -10.25 -11.41 -11.18
N ARG A 102 -11.37 -11.44 -11.90
CA ARG A 102 -12.03 -12.70 -12.33
C ARG A 102 -11.13 -13.58 -13.18
N THR A 103 -10.26 -12.97 -13.98
CA THR A 103 -9.31 -13.70 -14.82
C THR A 103 -8.30 -14.46 -13.98
N GLN A 104 -7.74 -13.83 -12.94
CA GLN A 104 -6.85 -14.49 -11.99
C GLN A 104 -7.57 -15.62 -11.25
N ALA A 105 -8.78 -15.37 -10.75
CA ALA A 105 -9.57 -16.39 -10.05
C ALA A 105 -9.81 -17.63 -10.94
N LYS A 106 -10.22 -17.43 -12.20
CA LYS A 106 -10.37 -18.52 -13.17
C LYS A 106 -9.06 -19.25 -13.43
N GLN A 107 -7.94 -18.53 -13.55
CA GLN A 107 -6.63 -19.15 -13.78
C GLN A 107 -6.20 -20.04 -12.60
N HIS A 108 -6.42 -19.62 -11.36
CA HIS A 108 -6.16 -20.46 -10.18
C HIS A 108 -7.04 -21.71 -10.20
N MET A 109 -8.33 -21.57 -10.47
CA MET A 109 -9.23 -22.73 -10.58
C MET A 109 -8.83 -23.68 -11.69
N MET A 110 -8.45 -23.18 -12.87
CA MET A 110 -7.96 -24.01 -13.96
C MET A 110 -6.69 -24.79 -13.61
N ASN A 111 -5.77 -24.16 -12.87
CA ASN A 111 -4.54 -24.81 -12.41
C ASN A 111 -4.87 -25.93 -11.40
N LEU A 112 -5.71 -25.64 -10.40
CA LEU A 112 -6.19 -26.65 -9.43
C LEU A 112 -6.88 -27.82 -10.15
N LYS A 113 -7.81 -27.50 -11.05
CA LYS A 113 -8.53 -28.50 -11.83
C LYS A 113 -7.58 -29.40 -12.62
N ARG A 114 -6.58 -28.80 -13.30
CA ARG A 114 -5.59 -29.55 -14.06
C ARG A 114 -4.81 -30.52 -13.19
N GLU A 115 -4.35 -30.09 -12.00
CA GLU A 115 -3.65 -30.97 -11.07
C GLU A 115 -4.52 -32.16 -10.65
N LEU A 116 -5.78 -31.89 -10.29
CA LEU A 116 -6.71 -32.94 -9.88
C LEU A 116 -7.08 -33.92 -11.00
N GLU A 117 -7.08 -33.46 -12.26
CA GLU A 117 -7.42 -34.27 -13.42
C GLU A 117 -6.23 -35.02 -14.04
N SER A 118 -5.04 -34.43 -14.06
CA SER A 118 -3.89 -34.95 -14.81
C SER A 118 -2.76 -35.51 -13.97
N ASN A 119 -2.73 -35.22 -12.65
CA ASN A 119 -1.69 -35.72 -11.76
C ASN A 119 -1.98 -37.18 -11.39
N GLU A 120 -1.36 -38.11 -12.11
CA GLU A 120 -1.61 -39.55 -11.94
C GLU A 120 -1.31 -40.05 -10.53
N LEU A 121 -0.18 -39.63 -9.93
CA LEU A 121 0.19 -40.07 -8.59
C LEU A 121 -0.83 -39.60 -7.54
N LEU A 122 -1.22 -38.32 -7.61
CA LEU A 122 -2.22 -37.73 -6.71
C LEU A 122 -3.57 -38.44 -6.85
N ARG A 123 -4.00 -38.73 -8.07
CA ARG A 123 -5.26 -39.43 -8.37
C ARG A 123 -5.26 -40.88 -7.91
N ASN A 124 -4.16 -41.60 -8.14
CA ASN A 124 -4.03 -43.00 -7.73
C ASN A 124 -4.00 -43.15 -6.23
N ASP A 125 -3.38 -42.18 -5.52
CA ASP A 125 -3.24 -42.25 -4.06
C ASP A 125 -4.48 -41.77 -3.31
N LEU A 126 -5.05 -40.63 -3.74
CA LEU A 126 -6.07 -39.90 -2.98
C LEU A 126 -7.41 -39.70 -3.74
N GLY A 127 -7.47 -40.04 -5.02
CA GLY A 127 -8.67 -39.94 -5.82
C GLY A 127 -9.65 -41.14 -5.65
N PRO A 128 -10.75 -41.16 -6.37
CA PRO A 128 -11.19 -40.15 -7.36
C PRO A 128 -11.69 -38.90 -6.70
N PHE A 129 -11.63 -37.75 -7.43
CA PHE A 129 -12.04 -36.44 -6.92
C PHE A 129 -13.37 -35.96 -7.48
N GLN A 130 -13.70 -36.37 -8.69
CA GLN A 130 -14.89 -35.97 -9.43
C GLN A 130 -15.86 -37.12 -9.64
N GLU A 131 -17.13 -36.89 -9.30
CA GLU A 131 -18.24 -37.79 -9.66
C GLU A 131 -19.32 -37.08 -10.44
N GLU A 132 -19.59 -35.82 -10.15
CA GLU A 132 -20.62 -35.01 -10.81
C GLU A 132 -20.03 -33.90 -11.69
N THR A 133 -20.48 -33.79 -12.95
CA THR A 133 -19.94 -32.82 -13.89
C THR A 133 -20.36 -31.37 -13.61
N ASP A 134 -21.51 -31.16 -12.98
CA ASP A 134 -22.10 -29.84 -12.81
C ASP A 134 -21.38 -28.99 -11.75
N GLU A 135 -20.69 -29.60 -10.79
CA GLU A 135 -19.93 -28.92 -9.78
C GLU A 135 -18.40 -28.94 -10.00
N TRP A 136 -17.95 -29.29 -11.19
CA TRP A 136 -16.56 -29.36 -11.60
C TRP A 136 -16.25 -28.31 -12.69
N GLY A 137 -16.47 -27.03 -12.31
CA GLY A 137 -16.47 -25.90 -13.24
C GLY A 137 -15.25 -24.98 -13.15
N ALA A 138 -15.34 -23.88 -13.90
CA ALA A 138 -14.27 -22.88 -13.96
C ALA A 138 -14.18 -21.98 -12.72
N SER A 139 -15.16 -22.01 -11.84
CA SER A 139 -15.19 -21.18 -10.60
C SER A 139 -15.38 -22.00 -9.33
N SER A 140 -15.72 -23.28 -9.45
CA SER A 140 -15.97 -24.14 -8.30
C SER A 140 -15.63 -25.61 -8.63
N LEU A 141 -15.02 -26.31 -7.68
CA LEU A 141 -14.72 -27.74 -7.72
C LEU A 141 -15.24 -28.36 -6.44
N VAL A 142 -16.07 -29.41 -6.55
CA VAL A 142 -16.53 -30.21 -5.41
C VAL A 142 -15.87 -31.57 -5.46
N PHE A 143 -15.23 -31.92 -4.35
CA PHE A 143 -14.51 -33.20 -4.18
C PHE A 143 -15.50 -34.26 -3.70
N SER A 144 -15.85 -35.24 -4.55
CA SER A 144 -16.81 -36.28 -4.23
C SER A 144 -16.40 -37.11 -3.00
N ASN A 145 -15.13 -37.44 -2.89
CA ASN A 145 -14.61 -38.32 -1.82
C ASN A 145 -14.55 -37.66 -0.43
N THR A 146 -14.57 -36.33 -0.34
CA THR A 146 -14.52 -35.60 0.95
C THR A 146 -15.72 -34.67 1.15
N ASN A 147 -16.55 -34.54 0.13
CA ASN A 147 -17.65 -33.55 0.06
C ASN A 147 -17.16 -32.13 0.42
N ALA A 148 -15.96 -31.79 -0.01
CA ALA A 148 -15.35 -30.49 0.17
C ALA A 148 -15.47 -29.67 -1.12
N ARG A 149 -15.47 -28.35 -0.98
CA ARG A 149 -15.58 -27.41 -2.10
C ARG A 149 -14.43 -26.42 -2.12
N VAL A 150 -13.92 -26.16 -3.32
CA VAL A 150 -13.05 -25.00 -3.58
C VAL A 150 -13.79 -24.06 -4.51
N THR A 151 -13.87 -22.79 -4.15
CA THR A 151 -14.46 -21.75 -5.00
C THR A 151 -13.46 -20.62 -5.14
N ALA A 152 -13.29 -20.05 -6.35
CA ALA A 152 -12.52 -18.85 -6.56
C ALA A 152 -13.41 -17.69 -7.02
N ALA A 153 -13.17 -16.51 -6.44
CA ALA A 153 -13.88 -15.28 -6.75
C ALA A 153 -12.90 -14.09 -6.79
N SER A 154 -13.34 -12.98 -7.38
CA SER A 154 -12.59 -11.72 -7.35
C SER A 154 -13.14 -10.76 -6.31
N SER A 155 -12.34 -9.78 -5.92
CA SER A 155 -12.74 -8.69 -5.02
C SER A 155 -13.94 -7.87 -5.53
N GLU A 156 -14.24 -7.95 -6.82
CA GLU A 156 -15.39 -7.29 -7.45
C GLU A 156 -16.70 -8.09 -7.29
N GLN A 157 -16.63 -9.34 -6.85
CA GLN A 157 -17.78 -10.21 -6.72
C GLN A 157 -18.29 -10.22 -5.28
N SER A 158 -19.62 -10.23 -5.11
CA SER A 158 -20.20 -10.42 -3.79
C SER A 158 -19.90 -11.83 -3.27
N ILE A 159 -19.34 -11.90 -2.09
CA ILE A 159 -19.05 -13.13 -1.36
C ILE A 159 -19.94 -13.31 -0.13
N ARG A 160 -20.86 -12.36 0.09
CA ARG A 160 -21.80 -12.41 1.21
C ARG A 160 -22.74 -13.62 1.10
N GLY A 161 -22.86 -14.36 2.18
CA GLY A 161 -23.76 -15.52 2.24
C GLY A 161 -23.27 -16.76 1.49
N ILE A 162 -22.03 -16.77 0.98
CA ILE A 162 -21.47 -17.94 0.32
C ILE A 162 -21.39 -19.13 1.28
N ARG A 163 -21.89 -20.29 0.84
CA ARG A 163 -21.91 -21.53 1.62
C ARG A 163 -21.71 -22.75 0.73
N HIS A 164 -21.26 -23.82 1.35
CA HIS A 164 -21.30 -25.17 0.81
C HIS A 164 -22.04 -26.05 1.82
N HIS A 165 -23.28 -26.43 1.50
CA HIS A 165 -24.21 -27.06 2.43
C HIS A 165 -24.32 -26.25 3.75
N GLN A 166 -24.02 -26.87 4.91
CA GLN A 166 -23.99 -26.21 6.22
C GLN A 166 -22.70 -25.43 6.49
N TYR A 167 -21.66 -25.56 5.64
CA TYR A 167 -20.35 -24.97 5.89
C TYR A 167 -20.25 -23.56 5.31
N ARG A 168 -19.75 -22.64 6.10
CA ARG A 168 -19.13 -21.41 5.64
C ARG A 168 -17.69 -21.71 5.22
N PRO A 169 -17.01 -20.83 4.48
CA PRO A 169 -15.57 -21.00 4.23
C PRO A 169 -14.80 -21.22 5.54
N ASP A 170 -14.14 -22.35 5.66
CA ASP A 170 -13.28 -22.71 6.79
C ASP A 170 -11.78 -22.52 6.48
N LEU A 171 -11.47 -22.20 5.20
CA LEU A 171 -10.20 -21.67 4.74
C LEU A 171 -10.46 -20.59 3.69
N ILE A 172 -9.95 -19.38 3.93
CA ILE A 172 -9.97 -18.27 2.97
C ILE A 172 -8.55 -17.92 2.57
N ILE A 173 -8.27 -17.88 1.28
CA ILE A 173 -6.96 -17.51 0.73
C ILE A 173 -7.14 -16.29 -0.16
N CYS A 174 -6.50 -15.18 0.20
CA CYS A 174 -6.42 -13.97 -0.61
C CYS A 174 -5.07 -13.94 -1.32
N ASP A 175 -5.03 -14.06 -2.64
CA ASP A 175 -3.79 -14.07 -3.42
C ASP A 175 -3.75 -12.89 -4.38
N ASP A 176 -2.75 -12.01 -4.17
CA ASP A 176 -2.52 -10.80 -4.96
C ASP A 176 -3.82 -9.98 -5.18
N ILE A 177 -4.51 -9.62 -4.08
CA ILE A 177 -5.77 -8.86 -4.10
C ILE A 177 -5.57 -7.35 -4.28
N GLU A 178 -4.33 -6.89 -4.29
CA GLU A 178 -3.93 -5.51 -4.63
C GLU A 178 -2.99 -5.50 -5.84
N ASP A 179 -3.08 -4.43 -6.63
CA ASP A 179 -2.14 -4.09 -7.68
C ASP A 179 -1.72 -2.61 -7.58
N MET A 180 -0.87 -2.15 -8.50
CA MET A 180 -0.40 -0.76 -8.52
C MET A 180 -1.52 0.26 -8.75
N ALA A 181 -2.61 -0.12 -9.43
CA ALA A 181 -3.75 0.76 -9.64
C ALA A 181 -4.59 0.88 -8.36
N SER A 182 -4.84 -0.24 -7.67
CA SER A 182 -5.65 -0.28 -6.44
C SER A 182 -4.97 0.39 -5.24
N VAL A 183 -3.63 0.52 -5.23
CA VAL A 183 -2.90 1.21 -4.15
C VAL A 183 -2.59 2.68 -4.47
N LYS A 184 -2.93 3.17 -5.68
CA LYS A 184 -2.59 4.50 -6.13
C LYS A 184 -3.23 5.60 -5.31
N THR A 185 -4.52 5.47 -4.99
CA THR A 185 -5.25 6.45 -4.19
C THR A 185 -5.55 5.89 -2.80
N ARG A 186 -5.62 6.79 -1.83
CA ARG A 186 -6.02 6.41 -0.47
C ARG A 186 -7.40 5.78 -0.44
N GLU A 187 -8.38 6.36 -1.16
CA GLU A 187 -9.74 5.81 -1.25
C GLU A 187 -9.73 4.36 -1.71
N SER A 188 -8.93 4.01 -2.72
CA SER A 188 -8.81 2.63 -3.20
C SER A 188 -8.20 1.72 -2.14
N ARG A 189 -7.17 2.17 -1.40
CA ARG A 189 -6.57 1.41 -0.30
C ARG A 189 -7.55 1.20 0.85
N ASP A 190 -8.27 2.26 1.24
CA ASP A 190 -9.32 2.18 2.27
C ASP A 190 -10.45 1.23 1.86
N LYS A 191 -10.87 1.25 0.59
CA LYS A 191 -11.87 0.34 0.03
C LYS A 191 -11.41 -1.13 0.12
N THR A 192 -10.18 -1.44 -0.25
CA THR A 192 -9.62 -2.80 -0.16
C THR A 192 -9.56 -3.27 1.29
N HIS A 193 -9.10 -2.42 2.20
CA HIS A 193 -9.05 -2.75 3.63
C HIS A 193 -10.46 -2.94 4.24
N ALA A 194 -11.41 -2.05 3.92
CA ALA A 194 -12.80 -2.15 4.38
C ALA A 194 -13.47 -3.43 3.83
N TRP A 195 -13.20 -3.80 2.59
CA TRP A 195 -13.69 -5.05 2.00
C TRP A 195 -13.13 -6.29 2.73
N LEU A 196 -11.83 -6.33 3.01
CA LEU A 196 -11.26 -7.45 3.77
C LEU A 196 -11.89 -7.56 5.17
N ARG A 197 -12.00 -6.44 5.89
CA ARG A 197 -12.53 -6.41 7.26
C ARG A 197 -14.04 -6.61 7.31
N GLY A 198 -14.80 -6.05 6.38
CA GLY A 198 -16.26 -6.02 6.40
C GLY A 198 -16.94 -7.12 5.61
N GLU A 199 -16.24 -7.78 4.69
CA GLU A 199 -16.84 -8.81 3.84
C GLU A 199 -16.08 -10.14 3.88
N VAL A 200 -14.75 -10.13 3.72
CA VAL A 200 -13.96 -11.37 3.62
C VAL A 200 -13.87 -12.09 4.97
N ILE A 201 -13.44 -11.40 6.01
CA ILE A 201 -13.33 -12.00 7.35
C ILE A 201 -14.70 -12.49 7.84
N PRO A 202 -15.80 -11.70 7.73
CA PRO A 202 -17.12 -12.15 8.15
C PRO A 202 -17.76 -13.20 7.24
N ALA A 203 -17.24 -13.48 6.04
CA ALA A 203 -17.73 -14.60 5.21
C ALA A 203 -17.43 -15.95 5.83
N GLY A 204 -16.35 -16.05 6.60
CA GLY A 204 -15.97 -17.22 7.37
C GLY A 204 -16.79 -17.40 8.65
N ASP A 205 -16.30 -18.28 9.51
CA ASP A 205 -16.80 -18.55 10.86
C ASP A 205 -15.64 -18.43 11.87
N ARG A 206 -15.90 -18.68 13.16
CA ARG A 206 -14.94 -18.57 14.27
C ARG A 206 -13.61 -19.28 14.02
N ASP A 207 -13.67 -20.48 13.42
CA ASP A 207 -12.51 -21.35 13.20
C ASP A 207 -11.98 -21.28 11.76
N THR A 208 -12.40 -20.26 11.00
CA THR A 208 -11.90 -20.03 9.66
C THR A 208 -10.45 -19.60 9.69
N GLN A 209 -9.61 -20.27 8.92
CA GLN A 209 -8.25 -19.86 8.67
C GLN A 209 -8.21 -18.83 7.54
N LEU A 210 -7.54 -17.70 7.76
CA LEU A 210 -7.29 -16.68 6.74
C LEU A 210 -5.81 -16.68 6.33
N ILE A 211 -5.54 -16.83 5.05
CA ILE A 211 -4.21 -16.65 4.46
C ILE A 211 -4.25 -15.49 3.49
N VAL A 212 -3.36 -14.53 3.66
CA VAL A 212 -3.18 -13.42 2.71
C VAL A 212 -1.78 -13.49 2.12
N VAL A 213 -1.72 -13.60 0.81
CA VAL A 213 -0.48 -13.68 0.03
C VAL A 213 -0.41 -12.45 -0.86
N GLY A 214 0.69 -11.73 -0.82
CA GLY A 214 0.80 -10.50 -1.62
C GLY A 214 2.22 -9.99 -1.78
N ASN A 215 2.31 -8.77 -2.28
CA ASN A 215 3.53 -8.00 -2.44
C ASN A 215 3.43 -6.70 -1.63
N LEU A 216 4.58 -6.07 -1.32
CA LEU A 216 4.61 -4.74 -0.72
C LEU A 216 4.56 -3.70 -1.84
N LEU A 217 3.38 -3.14 -2.09
CA LEU A 217 3.17 -2.22 -3.21
C LEU A 217 3.27 -0.74 -2.81
N HIS A 218 2.88 -0.43 -1.58
CA HIS A 218 2.81 0.93 -1.05
C HIS A 218 2.95 0.89 0.48
N GLU A 219 3.48 1.96 1.10
CA GLU A 219 3.67 2.04 2.55
C GLU A 219 2.34 2.01 3.35
N ASP A 220 1.20 2.31 2.71
CA ASP A 220 -0.15 2.18 3.25
C ASP A 220 -0.99 1.12 2.47
N SER A 221 -0.34 0.09 1.90
CA SER A 221 -1.03 -1.04 1.26
C SER A 221 -1.68 -1.95 2.29
N LEU A 222 -2.61 -2.79 1.85
CA LEU A 222 -3.27 -3.76 2.72
C LEU A 222 -2.28 -4.61 3.51
N MET A 223 -1.20 -5.11 2.86
CA MET A 223 -0.20 -5.93 3.53
C MET A 223 0.54 -5.16 4.64
N MET A 224 0.78 -3.86 4.45
CA MET A 224 1.40 -3.03 5.49
C MET A 224 0.45 -2.74 6.65
N ARG A 225 -0.84 -2.49 6.37
CA ARG A 225 -1.87 -2.34 7.40
C ARG A 225 -2.07 -3.64 8.18
N LEU A 226 -2.08 -4.79 7.52
CA LEU A 226 -2.14 -6.10 8.20
C LEU A 226 -0.91 -6.36 9.06
N LYS A 227 0.29 -5.95 8.61
CA LYS A 227 1.51 -6.01 9.42
C LYS A 227 1.37 -5.19 10.69
N GLN A 228 0.90 -3.95 10.57
CA GLN A 228 0.65 -3.06 11.71
C GLN A 228 -0.39 -3.67 12.67
N ASP A 229 -1.51 -4.18 12.16
CA ASP A 229 -2.56 -4.83 12.97
C ASP A 229 -2.01 -6.03 13.79
N VAL A 230 -1.06 -6.79 13.23
CA VAL A 230 -0.39 -7.89 13.94
C VAL A 230 0.57 -7.37 15.00
N GLU A 231 1.38 -6.36 14.67
CA GLU A 231 2.32 -5.73 15.61
C GLU A 231 1.60 -5.07 16.80
N GLU A 232 0.44 -4.44 16.54
CA GLU A 232 -0.42 -3.83 17.56
C GLU A 232 -1.34 -4.83 18.27
N LYS A 233 -1.26 -6.13 17.93
CA LYS A 233 -2.09 -7.21 18.49
C LYS A 233 -3.61 -7.02 18.26
N LEU A 234 -3.98 -6.31 17.22
CA LEU A 234 -5.38 -6.15 16.77
C LEU A 234 -5.86 -7.35 15.96
N LEU A 235 -4.93 -8.15 15.44
CA LEU A 235 -5.16 -9.41 14.74
C LEU A 235 -4.22 -10.49 15.29
N ASP A 236 -4.82 -11.64 15.65
CA ASP A 236 -4.06 -12.85 15.98
C ASP A 236 -3.65 -13.55 14.69
N ALA A 237 -2.46 -13.23 14.22
CA ALA A 237 -1.91 -13.70 12.95
C ALA A 237 -0.38 -13.73 12.96
N GLU A 238 0.18 -14.59 12.11
CA GLU A 238 1.60 -14.61 11.80
C GLU A 238 1.86 -13.78 10.52
N PHE A 239 2.69 -12.75 10.62
CA PHE A 239 3.17 -12.01 9.45
C PHE A 239 4.59 -12.42 9.10
N ARG A 240 4.83 -12.79 7.84
CA ARG A 240 6.16 -13.18 7.34
C ARG A 240 6.51 -12.43 6.08
N ALA A 241 7.74 -11.90 6.04
CA ALA A 241 8.31 -11.23 4.88
C ALA A 241 9.62 -11.90 4.47
N TYR A 242 9.68 -12.36 3.22
CA TYR A 242 10.82 -13.08 2.67
C TYR A 242 11.42 -12.32 1.48
N PRO A 243 12.32 -11.35 1.70
CA PRO A 243 13.07 -10.70 0.61
C PRO A 243 14.06 -11.67 -0.01
N LEU A 244 14.41 -11.47 -1.30
CA LEU A 244 15.43 -12.26 -1.98
C LEU A 244 16.81 -12.12 -1.31
N ILE A 245 17.12 -10.92 -0.83
CA ILE A 245 18.32 -10.63 -0.05
C ILE A 245 17.87 -9.97 1.25
N ASN A 246 18.23 -10.56 2.37
CA ASN A 246 17.87 -10.02 3.69
C ASN A 246 18.75 -8.81 4.09
N SER A 247 18.50 -8.23 5.27
CA SER A 247 19.27 -7.10 5.79
C SER A 247 20.75 -7.39 6.06
N GLU A 248 21.10 -8.67 6.20
CA GLU A 248 22.49 -9.15 6.40
C GLU A 248 23.20 -9.47 5.06
N GLY A 249 22.55 -9.24 3.92
CA GLY A 249 23.08 -9.55 2.60
C GLY A 249 22.97 -11.02 2.18
N LYS A 250 22.29 -11.85 2.96
CA LYS A 250 22.12 -13.28 2.65
C LYS A 250 21.04 -13.52 1.61
N ILE A 251 21.33 -14.36 0.62
CA ILE A 251 20.41 -14.78 -0.43
C ILE A 251 19.42 -15.82 0.15
N ALA A 252 18.13 -15.55 0.05
CA ALA A 252 17.07 -16.39 0.61
C ALA A 252 16.93 -17.75 -0.10
N TRP A 253 17.30 -17.86 -1.38
CA TRP A 253 17.15 -19.10 -2.16
C TRP A 253 18.42 -19.42 -2.96
N LEU A 254 19.41 -20.02 -2.30
CA LEU A 254 20.68 -20.44 -2.92
C LEU A 254 20.50 -21.48 -4.03
N GLY A 255 19.49 -22.35 -3.94
CA GLY A 255 19.19 -23.33 -4.98
C GLY A 255 18.83 -22.69 -6.33
N LYS A 256 18.18 -21.53 -6.32
CA LYS A 256 17.78 -20.77 -7.51
C LYS A 256 18.78 -19.67 -7.87
N TYR A 257 19.37 -19.05 -6.88
CA TYR A 257 20.34 -17.94 -7.01
C TYR A 257 21.63 -18.31 -6.23
N PRO A 258 22.51 -19.13 -6.84
CA PRO A 258 23.67 -19.72 -6.13
C PRO A 258 24.71 -18.69 -5.69
N ASN A 259 24.77 -17.54 -6.34
CA ASN A 259 25.70 -16.46 -6.04
C ASN A 259 25.21 -15.11 -6.56
N GLU A 260 25.92 -14.02 -6.27
CA GLU A 260 25.60 -12.66 -6.65
C GLU A 260 25.49 -12.46 -8.17
N GLY A 261 26.23 -13.22 -8.98
CA GLY A 261 26.16 -13.13 -10.45
C GLY A 261 24.76 -13.46 -10.99
N TYR A 262 24.07 -14.45 -10.40
CA TYR A 262 22.66 -14.75 -10.74
C TYR A 262 21.70 -13.65 -10.29
N ILE A 263 21.99 -13.00 -9.17
CA ILE A 263 21.22 -11.83 -8.69
C ILE A 263 21.36 -10.68 -9.69
N GLU A 264 22.59 -10.36 -10.10
CA GLU A 264 22.84 -9.30 -11.08
C GLU A 264 22.21 -9.59 -12.46
N MET A 265 22.20 -10.84 -12.89
CA MET A 265 21.47 -11.25 -14.12
C MET A 265 19.98 -11.00 -14.00
N GLU A 266 19.36 -11.37 -12.88
CA GLU A 266 17.93 -11.16 -12.65
C GLU A 266 17.60 -9.65 -12.54
N LYS A 267 18.45 -8.88 -11.85
CA LYS A 267 18.34 -7.43 -11.74
C LYS A 267 18.40 -6.72 -13.11
N ARG A 268 19.34 -7.12 -13.97
CA ARG A 268 19.44 -6.61 -15.35
C ARG A 268 18.21 -6.96 -16.17
N LYS A 269 17.66 -8.17 -16.02
CA LYS A 269 16.44 -8.60 -16.70
C LYS A 269 15.23 -7.76 -16.29
N VAL A 270 15.12 -7.37 -15.01
CA VAL A 270 14.09 -6.47 -14.51
C VAL A 270 14.25 -5.07 -15.11
N GLY A 271 15.49 -4.57 -15.26
CA GLY A 271 15.81 -3.30 -15.91
C GLY A 271 15.26 -2.04 -15.25
N ASN A 272 14.67 -2.17 -14.05
CA ASN A 272 14.06 -1.08 -13.29
C ASN A 272 14.42 -1.22 -11.82
N GLU A 273 15.15 -0.26 -11.27
CA GLU A 273 15.61 -0.31 -9.88
C GLU A 273 14.46 -0.27 -8.86
N ILE A 274 13.44 0.55 -9.11
CA ILE A 274 12.28 0.66 -8.21
C ILE A 274 11.51 -0.67 -8.17
N ALA A 275 11.30 -1.29 -9.34
CA ALA A 275 10.67 -2.60 -9.42
C ALA A 275 11.53 -3.68 -8.73
N TRP A 276 12.87 -3.61 -8.85
CA TRP A 276 13.78 -4.51 -8.17
C TRP A 276 13.68 -4.38 -6.65
N GLN A 277 13.75 -3.17 -6.12
CA GLN A 277 13.63 -2.90 -4.68
C GLN A 277 12.30 -3.43 -4.13
N ARG A 278 11.20 -3.14 -4.81
CA ARG A 278 9.85 -3.53 -4.38
C ARG A 278 9.59 -5.03 -4.50
N GLU A 279 9.82 -5.60 -5.68
CA GLU A 279 9.40 -6.97 -6.00
C GLU A 279 10.37 -8.04 -5.47
N TYR A 280 11.66 -7.70 -5.32
CA TYR A 280 12.67 -8.67 -4.90
C TYR A 280 13.22 -8.41 -3.51
N LEU A 281 13.48 -7.15 -3.15
CA LEU A 281 14.01 -6.81 -1.84
C LEU A 281 12.92 -6.48 -0.82
N LEU A 282 11.65 -6.44 -1.24
CA LEU A 282 10.49 -6.08 -0.43
C LEU A 282 10.70 -4.74 0.30
N ARG A 283 11.40 -3.84 -0.35
CA ARG A 283 11.57 -2.47 0.12
C ARG A 283 10.57 -1.60 -0.60
N ILE A 284 9.71 -0.98 0.17
CA ILE A 284 8.86 0.07 -0.35
C ILE A 284 9.80 1.25 -0.59
N VAL A 285 10.20 1.40 -1.84
CA VAL A 285 10.76 2.67 -2.27
C VAL A 285 9.55 3.58 -2.34
N SER A 286 9.38 4.40 -1.32
CA SER A 286 8.49 5.54 -1.42
C SER A 286 8.86 6.20 -2.73
N ASP A 287 7.90 6.33 -3.62
CA ASP A 287 8.11 6.68 -5.00
C ASP A 287 9.25 7.70 -5.12
N ALA A 288 10.13 7.51 -6.11
CA ALA A 288 10.97 8.58 -6.65
C ALA A 288 10.12 9.79 -7.11
N GLY A 289 8.90 9.83 -6.70
CA GLY A 289 7.83 10.76 -6.83
C GLY A 289 7.33 11.36 -5.55
N ARG A 290 8.01 11.31 -4.40
CA ARG A 290 7.69 12.27 -3.34
C ARG A 290 7.85 13.66 -3.93
N ALA A 291 6.78 14.43 -3.87
CA ALA A 291 6.82 15.79 -4.38
C ALA A 291 7.86 16.63 -3.61
N VAL A 292 8.05 16.33 -2.32
CA VAL A 292 9.07 16.95 -1.45
C VAL A 292 9.82 15.85 -0.70
N GLN A 293 11.16 15.81 -0.84
CA GLN A 293 12.00 14.90 -0.07
C GLN A 293 12.32 15.50 1.29
N PRO A 294 12.33 14.70 2.39
CA PRO A 294 12.68 15.21 3.72
C PRO A 294 14.05 15.89 3.77
N GLU A 295 15.02 15.43 2.99
CA GLU A 295 16.38 15.97 2.92
C GLU A 295 16.46 17.35 2.26
N TRP A 296 15.42 17.78 1.55
CA TRP A 296 15.35 19.10 0.93
C TRP A 296 14.87 20.18 1.88
N LEU A 297 14.26 19.80 3.02
CA LEU A 297 13.71 20.72 3.99
C LEU A 297 14.84 21.45 4.72
N GLN A 298 14.87 22.76 4.58
CA GLN A 298 15.81 23.62 5.28
C GLN A 298 15.09 24.38 6.39
N TYR A 299 15.72 24.43 7.56
CA TYR A 299 15.12 25.01 8.77
C TYR A 299 15.80 26.31 9.15
N TYR A 300 15.01 27.25 9.65
CA TYR A 300 15.54 28.50 10.22
C TYR A 300 15.46 28.50 11.74
N ASP A 301 16.43 29.16 12.37
CA ASP A 301 16.46 29.40 13.82
C ASP A 301 15.91 30.79 14.20
N GLY A 302 15.97 31.74 13.27
CA GLY A 302 15.42 33.09 13.42
C GLY A 302 15.13 33.70 12.05
N ILE A 303 14.05 34.48 11.97
CA ILE A 303 13.68 35.22 10.77
C ILE A 303 14.50 36.53 10.78
N PRO A 304 15.14 36.91 9.63
CA PRO A 304 15.88 38.17 9.54
C PRO A 304 15.03 39.35 9.94
N TYR A 305 15.60 40.23 10.77
CA TYR A 305 14.93 41.44 11.21
C TYR A 305 15.45 42.63 10.37
N ASP A 306 15.04 42.66 9.11
CA ASP A 306 15.38 43.77 8.22
C ASP A 306 14.07 44.26 7.55
N GLU A 307 13.60 45.41 8.07
CA GLU A 307 12.37 46.04 7.55
C GLU A 307 12.48 46.46 6.08
N ASN A 308 13.69 46.80 5.61
CA ASN A 308 13.91 47.25 4.24
C ASN A 308 13.79 46.11 3.24
N SER A 309 14.14 44.90 3.62
CA SER A 309 14.03 43.69 2.79
C SER A 309 12.71 42.95 2.95
N PHE A 310 11.87 43.34 3.92
CA PHE A 310 10.57 42.69 4.12
C PHE A 310 9.58 43.08 3.01
N VAL A 311 9.04 42.03 2.30
CA VAL A 311 8.08 42.22 1.21
C VAL A 311 6.63 42.17 1.72
N GLY A 312 6.34 41.32 2.70
CA GLY A 312 5.01 41.17 3.27
C GLY A 312 4.69 39.76 3.75
N TYR A 313 3.50 39.61 4.33
CA TYR A 313 2.92 38.30 4.66
C TYR A 313 2.03 37.84 3.51
N TRP A 314 2.21 36.57 3.12
CA TRP A 314 1.41 35.93 2.08
C TRP A 314 0.73 34.71 2.69
N VAL A 315 -0.56 34.58 2.46
CA VAL A 315 -1.41 33.54 3.06
C VAL A 315 -2.02 32.71 1.96
N GLY A 316 -1.78 31.40 1.97
CA GLY A 316 -2.48 30.44 1.14
C GLY A 316 -3.65 29.86 1.92
N VAL A 317 -4.82 29.81 1.31
CA VAL A 317 -6.04 29.28 1.93
C VAL A 317 -6.65 28.25 1.02
N ASP A 318 -6.82 27.05 1.54
CA ASP A 318 -7.62 25.98 0.97
C ASP A 318 -8.90 25.82 1.79
N LEU A 319 -10.06 25.81 1.13
CA LEU A 319 -11.35 25.86 1.78
C LEU A 319 -12.13 24.55 1.65
N ALA A 320 -12.58 23.99 2.75
CA ALA A 320 -13.49 22.85 2.76
C ALA A 320 -14.84 23.18 2.07
N ILE A 321 -15.34 22.26 1.26
CA ILE A 321 -16.58 22.41 0.47
C ILE A 321 -17.82 22.01 1.28
N SER A 322 -17.72 21.06 2.21
CA SER A 322 -18.88 20.52 2.94
C SER A 322 -18.56 20.21 4.40
N GLN A 323 -19.62 20.07 5.23
CA GLN A 323 -19.52 19.77 6.66
C GLN A 323 -19.75 18.28 6.99
N ASN A 324 -19.86 17.40 6.01
CA ASN A 324 -20.10 15.97 6.27
C ASN A 324 -18.90 15.33 7.00
N GLU A 325 -19.13 14.25 7.74
CA GLU A 325 -18.08 13.56 8.53
C GLU A 325 -16.85 13.12 7.73
N SER A 326 -16.95 13.10 6.40
CA SER A 326 -15.87 12.82 5.45
C SER A 326 -15.30 14.07 4.75
N ALA A 327 -15.65 15.28 5.21
CA ALA A 327 -15.24 16.51 4.55
C ALA A 327 -13.80 16.92 4.89
N ASP A 328 -13.15 17.54 3.90
CA ASP A 328 -11.81 18.14 4.02
C ASP A 328 -11.81 19.28 5.04
N ASN A 329 -10.63 19.61 5.57
CA ASN A 329 -10.45 20.72 6.49
C ASN A 329 -10.25 22.04 5.71
N THR A 330 -10.50 23.17 6.36
CA THR A 330 -10.01 24.46 5.90
C THR A 330 -8.58 24.64 6.38
N ALA A 331 -7.66 24.81 5.44
CA ALA A 331 -6.24 24.96 5.71
C ALA A 331 -5.74 26.37 5.37
N MET A 332 -4.84 26.91 6.23
CA MET A 332 -4.21 28.21 6.01
C MET A 332 -2.72 28.14 6.33
N VAL A 333 -1.88 28.50 5.39
CA VAL A 333 -0.42 28.55 5.54
C VAL A 333 0.07 29.95 5.29
N VAL A 334 0.96 30.45 6.15
CA VAL A 334 1.51 31.82 6.06
C VAL A 334 2.98 31.78 5.70
N LEU A 335 3.36 32.54 4.70
CA LEU A 335 4.74 32.85 4.34
C LEU A 335 5.11 34.28 4.74
N LYS A 336 6.24 34.45 5.41
CA LYS A 336 6.87 35.76 5.60
C LYS A 336 7.93 35.93 4.50
N VAL A 337 7.73 36.87 3.59
CA VAL A 337 8.50 37.02 2.35
C VAL A 337 9.50 38.17 2.48
N TYR A 338 10.73 37.91 2.04
CA TYR A 338 11.84 38.87 2.03
C TYR A 338 12.50 38.93 0.65
N SER A 339 13.07 40.10 0.34
CA SER A 339 13.98 40.32 -0.80
C SER A 339 15.32 40.79 -0.25
N ILE A 340 16.25 39.86 -0.08
CA ILE A 340 17.56 40.09 0.56
C ILE A 340 18.61 40.19 -0.54
N GLY A 341 19.05 41.41 -0.87
CA GLY A 341 19.90 41.63 -2.06
C GLY A 341 19.20 41.19 -3.34
N ASN A 342 19.82 40.28 -4.09
CA ASN A 342 19.27 39.69 -5.30
C ASN A 342 18.47 38.41 -5.02
N GLU A 343 18.44 37.92 -3.78
CA GLU A 343 17.74 36.70 -3.40
C GLU A 343 16.37 37.01 -2.81
N ARG A 344 15.38 36.18 -3.16
CA ARG A 344 14.05 36.20 -2.56
C ARG A 344 13.88 34.95 -1.71
N LYS A 345 13.47 35.15 -0.45
CA LYS A 345 13.28 34.08 0.52
C LYS A 345 11.92 34.16 1.18
N ALA A 346 11.32 33.00 1.40
CA ALA A 346 10.07 32.85 2.12
C ALA A 346 10.29 31.99 3.36
N PHE A 347 9.79 32.45 4.50
CA PHE A 347 9.83 31.76 5.78
C PHE A 347 8.41 31.29 6.10
N VAL A 348 8.20 29.98 6.18
CA VAL A 348 6.92 29.41 6.61
C VAL A 348 6.73 29.73 8.08
N LEU A 349 5.62 30.34 8.46
CA LEU A 349 5.34 30.62 9.87
C LEU A 349 4.86 29.35 10.59
N PRO A 350 5.22 29.18 11.89
CA PRO A 350 4.75 28.07 12.70
C PRO A 350 3.23 28.12 12.92
N TYR A 351 2.65 26.95 13.24
CA TYR A 351 1.23 26.77 13.56
C TYR A 351 0.28 27.13 12.42
N PRO A 352 0.44 26.47 11.23
CA PRO A 352 -0.55 26.59 10.18
C PRO A 352 -1.92 26.10 10.69
N ILE A 353 -2.98 26.68 10.16
CA ILE A 353 -4.35 26.35 10.57
C ILE A 353 -4.83 25.17 9.71
N ASN A 354 -5.38 24.14 10.35
CA ASN A 354 -6.01 22.98 9.69
C ASN A 354 -7.22 22.55 10.53
N GLN A 355 -8.41 23.08 10.20
CA GLN A 355 -9.61 22.92 11.04
C GLN A 355 -10.86 22.79 10.19
N ARG A 356 -11.86 22.09 10.73
CA ARG A 356 -13.21 22.07 10.16
C ARG A 356 -13.94 23.35 10.53
N LEU A 357 -14.24 24.18 9.53
CA LEU A 357 -14.86 25.47 9.73
C LEU A 357 -16.10 25.61 8.85
N THR A 358 -17.16 26.16 9.40
CA THR A 358 -18.31 26.63 8.63
C THR A 358 -17.96 27.86 7.80
N PHE A 359 -18.75 28.19 6.79
CA PHE A 359 -18.50 29.37 5.97
C PHE A 359 -18.34 30.68 6.79
N PRO A 360 -19.21 31.01 7.79
CA PRO A 360 -18.99 32.16 8.64
C PRO A 360 -17.68 32.08 9.47
N GLU A 361 -17.33 30.90 9.95
CA GLU A 361 -16.11 30.69 10.71
C GLU A 361 -14.87 30.82 9.82
N GLN A 362 -14.91 30.37 8.56
CA GLN A 362 -13.84 30.59 7.58
C GLN A 362 -13.58 32.07 7.38
N VAL A 363 -14.63 32.87 7.13
CA VAL A 363 -14.52 34.34 7.00
C VAL A 363 -13.91 34.95 8.27
N GLN A 364 -14.40 34.54 9.44
CA GLN A 364 -13.91 35.07 10.72
C GLN A 364 -12.46 34.69 10.97
N GLN A 365 -12.09 33.43 10.71
CA GLN A 365 -10.73 32.94 10.95
C GLN A 365 -9.71 33.62 10.03
N ILE A 366 -10.04 33.86 8.76
CA ILE A 366 -9.18 34.60 7.83
C ILE A 366 -8.98 36.04 8.32
N LYS A 367 -10.02 36.70 8.81
CA LYS A 367 -9.91 38.07 9.39
C LYS A 367 -9.03 38.10 10.65
N ILE A 368 -9.21 37.13 11.55
CA ILE A 368 -8.39 37.02 12.75
C ILE A 368 -6.92 36.82 12.37
N LEU A 369 -6.65 35.89 11.44
CA LEU A 369 -5.31 35.63 10.95
C LEU A 369 -4.69 36.89 10.32
N ALA A 370 -5.39 37.54 9.40
CA ALA A 370 -4.91 38.76 8.76
C ALA A 370 -4.63 39.88 9.77
N GLY A 371 -5.50 40.05 10.78
CA GLY A 371 -5.32 41.05 11.87
C GLY A 371 -4.17 40.73 12.82
N SER A 372 -3.79 39.44 12.95
CA SER A 372 -2.65 39.03 13.80
C SER A 372 -1.30 39.28 13.12
N LEU A 373 -1.26 39.37 11.78
CA LEU A 373 -0.04 39.62 11.01
C LEU A 373 0.30 41.13 10.98
N LYS A 374 0.81 41.61 12.12
CA LYS A 374 1.15 43.02 12.30
C LYS A 374 2.32 43.46 11.42
N SER A 375 2.06 44.33 10.45
CA SER A 375 3.07 45.02 9.66
C SER A 375 2.43 46.24 9.00
N ASP A 376 3.28 47.17 8.52
CA ASP A 376 2.81 48.31 7.72
C ASP A 376 2.32 47.94 6.33
N ARG A 377 2.41 46.64 5.99
CA ARG A 377 1.95 46.10 4.68
C ARG A 377 0.77 45.18 4.89
N THR A 378 -0.27 45.40 4.11
CA THR A 378 -1.46 44.53 4.09
C THR A 378 -1.09 43.10 3.67
N PRO A 379 -1.46 42.07 4.45
CA PRO A 379 -1.23 40.66 4.04
C PRO A 379 -1.91 40.33 2.70
N ARG A 380 -1.23 39.60 1.84
CA ARG A 380 -1.80 39.08 0.60
C ARG A 380 -2.39 37.71 0.82
N ILE A 381 -3.68 37.55 0.54
CA ILE A 381 -4.42 36.30 0.76
C ILE A 381 -4.75 35.69 -0.58
N TYR A 382 -4.30 34.48 -0.80
CA TYR A 382 -4.54 33.70 -2.01
C TYR A 382 -5.50 32.56 -1.67
N ILE A 383 -6.63 32.48 -2.42
CA ILE A 383 -7.68 31.47 -2.22
C ILE A 383 -7.86 30.74 -3.54
N GLU A 384 -7.99 29.41 -3.50
CA GLU A 384 -8.30 28.63 -4.70
C GLU A 384 -9.67 29.06 -5.26
N LYS A 385 -9.75 29.37 -6.57
CA LYS A 385 -10.98 29.85 -7.19
C LYS A 385 -11.82 28.69 -7.73
N VAL A 386 -12.79 28.22 -6.93
CA VAL A 386 -13.82 27.26 -7.33
C VAL A 386 -15.19 27.93 -7.15
N SER A 387 -16.20 27.49 -7.89
CA SER A 387 -17.48 28.21 -8.09
C SER A 387 -18.16 28.77 -6.83
N TYR A 388 -18.12 28.08 -5.68
CA TYR A 388 -18.76 28.58 -4.45
C TYR A 388 -17.85 29.49 -3.60
N GLN A 389 -16.52 29.47 -3.81
CA GLN A 389 -15.55 30.26 -3.07
C GLN A 389 -15.53 31.74 -3.52
N GLU A 390 -16.13 32.04 -4.67
CA GLU A 390 -16.22 33.40 -5.18
C GLU A 390 -17.00 34.35 -4.26
N ALA A 391 -18.02 33.83 -3.58
CA ALA A 391 -18.78 34.59 -2.59
C ALA A 391 -17.93 34.99 -1.38
N LEU A 392 -17.08 34.07 -0.90
CA LEU A 392 -16.15 34.37 0.20
C LEU A 392 -15.09 35.39 -0.19
N ILE A 393 -14.51 35.23 -1.38
CA ILE A 393 -13.53 36.20 -1.91
C ILE A 393 -14.15 37.61 -2.00
N GLN A 394 -15.39 37.73 -2.51
CA GLN A 394 -16.11 38.99 -2.60
C GLN A 394 -16.38 39.60 -1.22
N GLN A 395 -16.80 38.77 -0.27
CA GLN A 395 -17.06 39.22 1.11
C GLN A 395 -15.79 39.74 1.77
N LEU A 396 -14.66 39.02 1.68
CA LEU A 396 -13.39 39.44 2.26
C LEU A 396 -12.84 40.73 1.62
N LYS A 397 -13.01 40.90 0.29
CA LYS A 397 -12.65 42.14 -0.39
C LYS A 397 -13.50 43.32 0.08
N LYS A 398 -14.81 43.12 0.26
CA LYS A 398 -15.73 44.13 0.82
C LYS A 398 -15.34 44.51 2.25
N ASP A 399 -14.78 43.58 3.02
CA ASP A 399 -14.31 43.80 4.37
C ASP A 399 -12.89 44.45 4.43
N GLY A 400 -12.36 44.87 3.26
CA GLY A 400 -11.10 45.64 3.16
C GLY A 400 -9.82 44.78 3.13
N LEU A 401 -9.92 43.45 2.97
CA LEU A 401 -8.75 42.58 2.85
C LEU A 401 -8.25 42.52 1.39
N TRP A 402 -6.94 42.41 1.22
CA TRP A 402 -6.35 42.10 -0.08
C TRP A 402 -6.46 40.61 -0.37
N VAL A 403 -7.36 40.21 -1.22
CA VAL A 403 -7.64 38.80 -1.56
C VAL A 403 -7.60 38.60 -3.06
N GLU A 404 -6.91 37.54 -3.48
CA GLU A 404 -6.85 37.12 -4.88
C GLU A 404 -7.32 35.67 -5.01
N GLY A 405 -8.26 35.45 -5.92
CA GLY A 405 -8.72 34.10 -6.29
C GLY A 405 -7.80 33.52 -7.37
N ILE A 406 -7.18 32.38 -7.08
CA ILE A 406 -6.25 31.70 -7.99
C ILE A 406 -6.96 30.51 -8.62
N THR A 407 -7.03 30.46 -9.94
CA THR A 407 -7.49 29.27 -10.67
C THR A 407 -6.33 28.26 -10.76
N PRO A 408 -6.47 27.05 -10.19
CA PRO A 408 -5.39 26.08 -10.22
C PRO A 408 -5.17 25.55 -11.64
N HIS A 409 -3.90 25.42 -12.03
CA HIS A 409 -3.48 24.76 -13.26
C HIS A 409 -2.72 23.47 -12.94
N GLY A 410 -2.96 22.41 -13.70
CA GLY A 410 -2.37 21.09 -13.47
C GLY A 410 -3.00 20.31 -12.31
N ASP A 411 -2.52 19.10 -12.07
CA ASP A 411 -2.96 18.31 -10.91
C ASP A 411 -2.27 18.77 -9.61
N LYS A 412 -2.78 18.34 -8.45
CA LYS A 412 -2.26 18.71 -7.13
C LYS A 412 -0.77 18.34 -6.98
N ARG A 413 -0.36 17.20 -7.53
CA ARG A 413 1.03 16.71 -7.46
C ARG A 413 1.96 17.58 -8.30
N GLU A 414 1.56 17.95 -9.51
CA GLU A 414 2.33 18.85 -10.37
C GLU A 414 2.57 20.20 -9.69
N ARG A 415 1.55 20.77 -9.06
CA ARG A 415 1.65 22.02 -8.31
C ARG A 415 2.66 21.93 -7.17
N LEU A 416 2.66 20.81 -6.43
CA LEU A 416 3.59 20.60 -5.32
C LEU A 416 5.02 20.34 -5.83
N ILE A 417 5.20 19.61 -6.95
CA ILE A 417 6.51 19.39 -7.58
C ILE A 417 7.12 20.74 -8.02
N MET A 418 6.34 21.67 -8.51
CA MET A 418 6.85 23.01 -8.86
C MET A 418 7.44 23.74 -7.65
N THR A 419 6.93 23.50 -6.44
CA THR A 419 7.47 24.11 -5.22
C THR A 419 8.74 23.43 -4.72
N SER A 420 8.96 22.17 -5.09
CA SER A 420 10.07 21.35 -4.56
C SER A 420 11.44 21.91 -4.88
N MET A 421 11.64 22.48 -6.06
CA MET A 421 12.90 23.13 -6.43
C MET A 421 13.20 24.37 -5.56
N ALA A 422 12.17 25.15 -5.23
CA ALA A 422 12.34 26.30 -4.35
C ALA A 422 12.67 25.90 -2.90
N ILE A 423 12.13 24.76 -2.44
CA ILE A 423 12.46 24.17 -1.13
C ILE A 423 13.91 23.66 -1.16
N GLN A 424 14.29 22.85 -2.15
CA GLN A 424 15.62 22.26 -2.28
C GLN A 424 16.71 23.32 -2.36
N ASN A 425 16.48 24.42 -3.08
CA ASN A 425 17.41 25.51 -3.24
C ASN A 425 17.44 26.48 -2.04
N GLY A 426 16.66 26.24 -0.99
CA GLY A 426 16.65 27.07 0.22
C GLY A 426 16.01 28.44 0.04
N HIS A 427 15.13 28.59 -0.97
CA HIS A 427 14.31 29.79 -1.10
C HIS A 427 13.08 29.78 -0.18
N ILE A 428 12.68 28.58 0.27
CA ILE A 428 11.59 28.36 1.23
C ILE A 428 12.18 27.64 2.44
N LEU A 429 12.05 28.25 3.62
CA LEU A 429 12.59 27.73 4.87
C LEU A 429 11.44 27.46 5.86
N PHE A 430 11.62 26.42 6.66
CA PHE A 430 10.62 25.95 7.64
C PHE A 430 11.07 26.26 9.07
N PRO A 431 10.14 26.49 10.02
CA PRO A 431 10.49 26.59 11.43
C PRO A 431 10.87 25.21 11.97
N ARG A 432 11.74 25.15 12.99
CA ARG A 432 12.11 23.88 13.63
C ARG A 432 10.97 23.21 14.39
N LYS A 433 9.94 23.96 14.77
CA LYS A 433 8.76 23.46 15.51
C LYS A 433 7.50 24.16 15.05
N GLY A 434 6.38 23.46 15.17
CA GLY A 434 5.05 24.00 14.90
C GLY A 434 4.59 23.88 13.44
N CYS A 435 5.31 23.09 12.62
CA CYS A 435 4.91 22.75 11.24
C CYS A 435 4.94 21.24 10.97
N GLU A 436 4.91 20.42 12.02
CA GLU A 436 5.05 18.97 11.92
C GLU A 436 3.98 18.35 11.01
N GLU A 437 2.73 18.79 11.14
CA GLU A 437 1.61 18.33 10.30
C GLU A 437 1.78 18.73 8.83
N LEU A 438 2.12 19.98 8.55
CA LEU A 438 2.42 20.44 7.19
C LEU A 438 3.58 19.65 6.57
N ILE A 439 4.67 19.47 7.32
CA ILE A 439 5.84 18.71 6.87
C ILE A 439 5.44 17.26 6.57
N GLY A 440 4.61 16.63 7.42
CA GLY A 440 4.05 15.30 7.21
C GLY A 440 3.30 15.23 5.90
N GLN A 441 2.36 16.16 5.64
CA GLN A 441 1.59 16.21 4.40
C GLN A 441 2.46 16.47 3.15
N LEU A 442 3.48 17.33 3.23
CA LEU A 442 4.39 17.61 2.12
C LEU A 442 5.25 16.40 1.75
N THR A 443 5.82 15.73 2.75
CA THR A 443 6.71 14.58 2.55
C THR A 443 5.96 13.27 2.33
N GLY A 444 4.73 13.15 2.83
CA GLY A 444 3.82 12.02 2.66
C GLY A 444 2.71 12.26 1.63
N PHE A 445 2.85 13.24 0.73
CA PHE A 445 1.81 13.60 -0.22
C PHE A 445 1.35 12.41 -1.08
N GLY A 446 0.04 12.14 -1.07
CA GLY A 446 -0.58 10.99 -1.71
C GLY A 446 -0.72 9.74 -0.81
N VAL A 447 -0.16 9.77 0.42
CA VAL A 447 -0.28 8.73 1.45
C VAL A 447 -1.09 9.23 2.65
N GLU A 448 -0.89 10.50 3.00
CA GLU A 448 -1.57 11.13 4.13
C GLU A 448 -3.10 11.21 3.95
N LYS A 449 -3.80 11.20 5.09
CA LYS A 449 -5.29 11.21 5.13
C LYS A 449 -5.90 12.51 4.61
N HIS A 450 -5.22 13.60 4.84
CA HIS A 450 -5.60 14.94 4.46
C HIS A 450 -4.40 15.61 3.81
N ASP A 451 -4.60 16.30 2.70
CA ASP A 451 -3.60 17.06 1.97
C ASP A 451 -3.88 18.57 1.95
N ASP A 452 -4.86 19.01 2.76
CA ASP A 452 -5.36 20.40 2.80
C ASP A 452 -4.24 21.42 3.07
N LEU A 453 -3.33 21.14 4.04
CA LEU A 453 -2.19 22.01 4.30
C LEU A 453 -1.19 22.03 3.14
N ALA A 454 -0.97 20.90 2.47
CA ALA A 454 -0.09 20.84 1.31
C ALA A 454 -0.68 21.61 0.13
N ASP A 455 -2.01 21.60 -0.04
CA ASP A 455 -2.71 22.39 -1.05
C ASP A 455 -2.63 23.90 -0.76
N ALA A 456 -2.94 24.33 0.47
CA ALA A 456 -2.78 25.72 0.91
C ALA A 456 -1.34 26.21 0.76
N PHE A 457 -0.35 25.36 1.13
CA PHE A 457 1.07 25.65 0.95
C PHE A 457 1.44 25.77 -0.53
N SER A 458 1.05 24.83 -1.38
CA SER A 458 1.37 24.87 -2.80
C SER A 458 0.79 26.09 -3.48
N LEU A 459 -0.42 26.50 -3.08
CA LEU A 459 -1.10 27.70 -3.61
C LEU A 459 -0.27 28.96 -3.37
N VAL A 460 0.14 29.21 -2.13
CA VAL A 460 0.90 30.43 -1.80
C VAL A 460 2.34 30.37 -2.29
N THR A 461 2.97 29.21 -2.29
CA THR A 461 4.37 29.06 -2.74
C THR A 461 4.49 29.20 -4.26
N ASN A 462 3.50 28.76 -5.04
CA ASN A 462 3.49 29.02 -6.47
C ASN A 462 3.41 30.52 -6.80
N GLN A 463 2.68 31.31 -6.01
CA GLN A 463 2.69 32.77 -6.14
C GLN A 463 4.07 33.37 -5.77
N PHE A 464 4.71 32.82 -4.74
CA PHE A 464 6.07 33.21 -4.38
C PHE A 464 7.09 32.89 -5.50
N ILE A 465 6.98 31.74 -6.16
CA ILE A 465 7.84 31.36 -7.30
C ILE A 465 7.62 32.32 -8.49
N LEU A 466 6.40 32.69 -8.77
CA LEU A 466 6.11 33.71 -9.80
C LEU A 466 6.78 35.05 -9.45
N PHE A 467 6.72 35.45 -8.18
CA PHE A 467 7.42 36.65 -7.72
C PHE A 467 8.94 36.50 -7.83
N MET A 468 9.51 35.35 -7.51
CA MET A 468 10.96 35.08 -7.65
C MET A 468 11.45 35.31 -9.10
N ASN A 469 10.65 35.01 -10.07
CA ASN A 469 10.99 35.10 -11.49
C ASN A 469 10.83 36.52 -12.09
N LEU A 470 10.26 37.47 -11.33
CA LEU A 470 10.18 38.85 -11.78
C LEU A 470 11.57 39.50 -11.79
N PRO A 471 11.91 40.30 -12.80
CA PRO A 471 13.15 41.05 -12.82
C PRO A 471 13.26 41.94 -11.57
N THR A 472 14.43 41.94 -10.93
CA THR A 472 14.72 42.87 -9.84
C THR A 472 14.67 44.29 -10.42
N PRO A 473 13.96 45.26 -9.81
CA PRO A 473 14.00 46.65 -10.29
C PRO A 473 15.47 47.10 -10.27
N GLY A 474 16.04 47.37 -11.45
CA GLY A 474 17.39 47.93 -11.55
C GLY A 474 17.42 49.26 -10.85
N ILE A 475 18.34 49.46 -9.91
CA ILE A 475 18.70 50.77 -9.40
C ILE A 475 19.40 51.45 -10.55
N SER A 476 18.69 52.25 -11.33
CA SER A 476 19.32 53.22 -12.23
C SER A 476 19.90 54.31 -11.36
N PHE A 477 21.23 54.31 -11.18
CA PHE A 477 21.91 55.52 -10.70
C PHE A 477 21.77 56.58 -11.79
N ILE A 478 20.99 57.66 -11.50
CA ILE A 478 21.05 58.94 -12.20
C ILE A 478 22.20 59.76 -11.66
#